data_e30c9acb96556302518b595c18c87596
#
_entry.id   e30c9acb96556302518b595c18c87596
#
_cell.length_a   1.000
_cell.length_b   1.000
_cell.length_c   1.000
_cell.angle_alpha   90.00
_cell.angle_beta   90.00
_cell.angle_gamma   90.00
#
_symmetry.space_group_name_H-M   'P 1'
#
loop_
_entity.id
_entity.type
_entity.pdbx_description
1 polymer ?
#
loop_
_entity_poly.entity_id
_entity_poly.type
_entity_poly.pdbx_seq_one_letter_code
_entity_poly.pdbx_strand_id
1 'polypeptide(L)'
;SILDIPDEVALTVIAIPAPWVLDVLQQQAHKRIRHAIIISAGFREKGAEGIEMEERIRRVAIENDMRILGPNCLGVLDNYTNFTTSFLSWERVSIPKKGSLSILSQSGAFAIALLDLAAQEGLGIAKMINYGNRIDVGESDLLPFLRDDVHTKVIAIYMESVDYGRRFIEAAKSCSKKKPIVALKVGRGAAGIAAAKSHTGAIAGNYALYKAAFLKSGIIEAHG
;
A
#
# COMPACT_ATOMS: atom_id res chain seq x y z
N SER A 1 -6.36 -11.71 24.12
CA SER A 1 -7.23 -10.65 23.54
C SER A 1 -6.50 -9.32 23.53
N ILE A 2 -6.81 -8.43 22.58
CA ILE A 2 -6.31 -7.03 22.60
C ILE A 2 -6.80 -6.31 23.87
N LEU A 3 -7.94 -6.68 24.39
CA LEU A 3 -8.53 -6.09 25.59
C LEU A 3 -7.70 -6.34 26.85
N ASP A 4 -6.90 -7.40 26.86
CA ASP A 4 -6.06 -7.79 27.99
C ASP A 4 -4.72 -7.01 28.08
N ILE A 5 -4.39 -6.25 27.04
CA ILE A 5 -3.18 -5.41 27.02
C ILE A 5 -3.41 -4.20 27.93
N PRO A 6 -2.64 -3.99 29.02
CA PRO A 6 -2.89 -2.90 29.97
C PRO A 6 -2.51 -1.52 29.41
N ASP A 7 -1.54 -1.46 28.51
CA ASP A 7 -0.96 -0.22 27.99
C ASP A 7 -1.77 0.40 26.86
N GLU A 8 -1.52 1.67 26.60
CA GLU A 8 -1.99 2.34 25.40
C GLU A 8 -1.29 1.78 24.15
N VAL A 9 -2.08 1.46 23.13
CA VAL A 9 -1.60 0.94 21.85
C VAL A 9 -1.90 1.94 20.75
N ALA A 10 -0.85 2.46 20.11
CA ALA A 10 -0.99 3.41 19.01
C ALA A 10 -1.28 2.75 17.67
N LEU A 11 -0.76 1.54 17.44
CA LEU A 11 -0.84 0.81 16.18
C LEU A 11 -0.91 -0.69 16.45
N THR A 12 -1.73 -1.41 15.71
CA THR A 12 -1.74 -2.87 15.67
C THR A 12 -1.24 -3.38 14.33
N VAL A 13 -0.52 -4.49 14.37
CA VAL A 13 -0.14 -5.26 13.17
C VAL A 13 -0.86 -6.60 13.24
N ILE A 14 -1.78 -6.84 12.31
CA ILE A 14 -2.67 -8.00 12.31
C ILE A 14 -2.19 -9.02 11.27
N ALA A 15 -1.72 -10.17 11.75
CA ALA A 15 -1.19 -11.27 10.95
C ALA A 15 -1.83 -12.60 11.38
N ILE A 16 -3.16 -12.68 11.30
CA ILE A 16 -3.99 -13.83 11.67
C ILE A 16 -4.88 -14.25 10.50
N PRO A 17 -5.50 -15.44 10.51
CA PRO A 17 -6.44 -15.85 9.47
C PRO A 17 -7.57 -14.82 9.27
N ALA A 18 -7.94 -14.53 8.01
CA ALA A 18 -8.89 -13.50 7.63
C ALA A 18 -10.23 -13.53 8.41
N PRO A 19 -10.85 -14.71 8.69
CA PRO A 19 -12.11 -14.76 9.44
C PRO A 19 -12.06 -14.12 10.83
N TRP A 20 -10.88 -14.05 11.46
CA TRP A 20 -10.70 -13.52 12.82
C TRP A 20 -10.39 -12.01 12.84
N VAL A 21 -10.06 -11.43 11.66
CA VAL A 21 -9.61 -10.02 11.58
C VAL A 21 -10.70 -9.05 12.03
N LEU A 22 -11.95 -9.31 11.65
CA LEU A 22 -13.07 -8.44 12.02
C LEU A 22 -13.26 -8.36 13.54
N ASP A 23 -13.19 -9.50 14.24
CA ASP A 23 -13.35 -9.55 15.70
C ASP A 23 -12.22 -8.79 16.40
N VAL A 24 -10.99 -8.90 15.87
CA VAL A 24 -9.85 -8.15 16.40
C VAL A 24 -10.03 -6.65 16.19
N LEU A 25 -10.54 -6.21 15.05
CA LEU A 25 -10.84 -4.80 14.79
C LEU A 25 -11.95 -4.25 15.68
N GLN A 26 -12.97 -5.05 16.00
CA GLN A 26 -14.01 -4.66 16.94
C GLN A 26 -13.48 -4.47 18.37
N GLN A 27 -12.60 -5.39 18.82
CA GLN A 27 -11.90 -5.24 20.10
C GLN A 27 -10.99 -3.99 20.11
N GLN A 28 -10.34 -3.73 19.00
CA GLN A 28 -9.49 -2.56 18.78
C GLN A 28 -10.31 -1.26 18.87
N ALA A 29 -11.46 -1.22 18.23
CA ALA A 29 -12.41 -0.11 18.29
C ALA A 29 -12.87 0.16 19.73
N HIS A 30 -13.23 -0.91 20.47
CA HIS A 30 -13.60 -0.82 21.88
C HIS A 30 -12.48 -0.20 22.74
N LYS A 31 -11.24 -0.53 22.44
CA LYS A 31 -10.05 0.01 23.10
C LYS A 31 -9.61 1.38 22.55
N ARG A 32 -10.31 1.94 21.56
CA ARG A 32 -10.01 3.20 20.88
C ARG A 32 -8.65 3.24 20.17
N ILE A 33 -8.16 2.09 19.74
CA ILE A 33 -6.95 2.02 18.91
C ILE A 33 -7.33 2.36 17.47
N ARG A 34 -6.77 3.43 16.91
CA ARG A 34 -7.23 4.01 15.65
C ARG A 34 -6.42 3.60 14.41
N HIS A 35 -5.32 2.88 14.57
CA HIS A 35 -4.47 2.51 13.46
C HIS A 35 -4.24 1.01 13.40
N ALA A 36 -4.36 0.45 12.21
CA ALA A 36 -4.07 -0.96 11.96
C ALA A 36 -3.32 -1.16 10.65
N ILE A 37 -2.41 -2.13 10.63
CA ILE A 37 -1.83 -2.70 9.43
C ILE A 37 -2.31 -4.14 9.37
N ILE A 38 -3.05 -4.52 8.31
CA ILE A 38 -3.56 -5.87 8.14
C ILE A 38 -2.72 -6.58 7.09
N ILE A 39 -1.81 -7.43 7.56
CA ILE A 39 -0.95 -8.26 6.73
C ILE A 39 -1.73 -9.44 6.14
N SER A 40 -2.68 -9.95 6.89
CA SER A 40 -3.51 -11.10 6.53
C SER A 40 -4.05 -11.02 5.12
N ALA A 41 -3.94 -12.11 4.36
CA ALA A 41 -4.59 -12.35 3.09
C ALA A 41 -5.88 -13.18 3.29
N GLY A 42 -6.67 -13.37 2.22
CA GLY A 42 -7.92 -14.11 2.26
C GLY A 42 -9.15 -13.21 2.10
N PHE A 43 -8.98 -12.09 1.41
CA PHE A 43 -10.01 -11.07 1.19
C PHE A 43 -10.44 -11.01 -0.29
N ARG A 44 -10.58 -9.84 -0.92
CA ARG A 44 -11.09 -9.70 -2.31
C ARG A 44 -10.41 -10.59 -3.34
N GLU A 45 -9.16 -10.97 -3.13
CA GLU A 45 -8.44 -11.90 -3.98
C GLU A 45 -9.00 -13.34 -3.92
N LYS A 46 -9.87 -13.64 -2.95
CA LYS A 46 -10.64 -14.90 -2.84
C LYS A 46 -12.03 -14.82 -3.47
N GLY A 47 -12.43 -13.67 -4.01
CA GLY A 47 -13.72 -13.47 -4.67
C GLY A 47 -14.79 -12.83 -3.78
N ALA A 48 -16.06 -13.16 -4.03
CA ALA A 48 -17.22 -12.44 -3.47
C ALA A 48 -17.24 -12.41 -1.93
N GLU A 49 -16.98 -13.52 -1.27
CA GLU A 49 -16.95 -13.59 0.20
C GLU A 49 -15.85 -12.69 0.79
N GLY A 50 -14.68 -12.63 0.14
CA GLY A 50 -13.60 -11.76 0.55
C GLY A 50 -13.93 -10.27 0.37
N ILE A 51 -14.64 -9.92 -0.70
CA ILE A 51 -15.13 -8.55 -0.94
C ILE A 51 -16.11 -8.14 0.17
N GLU A 52 -17.07 -9.02 0.52
CA GLU A 52 -18.01 -8.75 1.61
C GLU A 52 -17.29 -8.54 2.94
N MET A 53 -16.27 -9.34 3.22
CA MET A 53 -15.45 -9.20 4.42
C MET A 53 -14.72 -7.85 4.46
N GLU A 54 -14.14 -7.38 3.36
CA GLU A 54 -13.53 -6.05 3.25
C GLU A 54 -14.53 -4.93 3.52
N GLU A 55 -15.75 -5.03 3.00
CA GLU A 55 -16.79 -4.03 3.24
C GLU A 55 -17.21 -3.97 4.71
N ARG A 56 -17.27 -5.13 5.41
CA ARG A 56 -17.53 -5.18 6.85
C ARG A 56 -16.39 -4.50 7.63
N ILE A 57 -15.15 -4.80 7.29
CA ILE A 57 -13.97 -4.17 7.90
C ILE A 57 -13.98 -2.65 7.65
N ARG A 58 -14.24 -2.22 6.43
CA ARG A 58 -14.35 -0.80 6.07
C ARG A 58 -15.40 -0.07 6.90
N ARG A 59 -16.57 -0.70 7.11
CA ARG A 59 -17.62 -0.13 7.92
C ARG A 59 -17.17 0.08 9.37
N VAL A 60 -16.57 -0.93 10.00
CA VAL A 60 -16.02 -0.82 11.36
C VAL A 60 -14.97 0.30 11.44
N ALA A 61 -14.11 0.41 10.44
CA ALA A 61 -13.11 1.46 10.39
C ALA A 61 -13.72 2.87 10.35
N ILE A 62 -14.71 3.08 9.49
CA ILE A 62 -15.40 4.38 9.36
C ILE A 62 -16.15 4.73 10.64
N GLU A 63 -16.93 3.80 11.20
CA GLU A 63 -17.74 4.01 12.41
C GLU A 63 -16.88 4.34 13.64
N ASN A 64 -15.62 3.92 13.66
CA ASN A 64 -14.74 4.10 14.82
C ASN A 64 -13.53 5.02 14.53
N ASP A 65 -13.54 5.78 13.43
CA ASP A 65 -12.48 6.71 13.04
C ASP A 65 -11.10 6.01 13.01
N MET A 66 -11.07 4.80 12.44
CA MET A 66 -9.85 4.00 12.30
C MET A 66 -9.24 4.18 10.92
N ARG A 67 -7.91 4.14 10.84
CA ARG A 67 -7.15 4.12 9.59
C ARG A 67 -6.49 2.76 9.41
N ILE A 68 -6.66 2.17 8.24
CA ILE A 68 -6.23 0.79 7.96
C ILE A 68 -5.35 0.76 6.70
N LEU A 69 -4.13 0.23 6.85
CA LEU A 69 -3.25 -0.15 5.74
C LEU A 69 -3.46 -1.64 5.42
N GLY A 70 -3.62 -1.98 4.16
CA GLY A 70 -3.93 -3.34 3.71
C GLY A 70 -5.43 -3.55 3.43
N PRO A 71 -5.97 -4.75 3.60
CA PRO A 71 -5.32 -6.02 3.92
C PRO A 71 -4.44 -6.56 2.80
N ASN A 72 -3.92 -7.78 2.98
CA ASN A 72 -3.09 -8.46 2.00
C ASN A 72 -1.86 -7.62 1.61
N CYS A 73 -1.10 -7.15 2.61
CA CYS A 73 0.05 -6.29 2.42
C CYS A 73 1.29 -6.80 3.18
N LEU A 74 2.47 -6.33 2.77
CA LEU A 74 3.73 -6.52 3.50
C LEU A 74 3.90 -5.50 4.63
N GLY A 75 3.12 -4.44 4.61
CA GLY A 75 3.26 -3.33 5.53
C GLY A 75 4.31 -2.29 5.12
N VAL A 76 5.09 -1.83 6.08
CA VAL A 76 5.96 -0.67 5.96
C VAL A 76 7.40 -1.01 6.31
N LEU A 77 8.34 -0.39 5.60
CA LEU A 77 9.75 -0.28 5.97
C LEU A 77 10.12 1.21 5.95
N ASP A 78 10.65 1.73 7.05
CA ASP A 78 11.24 3.06 7.14
C ASP A 78 12.69 2.94 7.64
N ASN A 79 13.64 3.21 6.75
CA ASN A 79 15.05 3.08 7.03
C ASN A 79 15.59 4.19 7.94
N TYR A 80 14.89 5.30 8.11
CA TYR A 80 15.36 6.41 8.95
C TYR A 80 14.96 6.25 10.41
N THR A 81 13.76 5.73 10.66
CA THR A 81 13.27 5.44 12.00
C THR A 81 13.59 4.00 12.45
N ASN A 82 14.12 3.15 11.54
CA ASN A 82 14.30 1.72 11.73
C ASN A 82 12.97 0.99 12.06
N PHE A 83 11.84 1.55 11.60
CA PHE A 83 10.53 0.97 11.80
C PHE A 83 10.20 0.03 10.64
N THR A 84 9.86 -1.21 10.96
CA THR A 84 9.36 -2.17 9.98
C THR A 84 8.25 -3.02 10.57
N THR A 85 7.21 -3.23 9.76
CA THR A 85 6.14 -4.21 10.03
C THR A 85 6.20 -5.37 9.06
N SER A 86 7.18 -5.36 8.16
CA SER A 86 7.37 -6.39 7.16
C SER A 86 7.85 -7.70 7.79
N PHE A 87 7.25 -8.81 7.36
CA PHE A 87 7.63 -10.17 7.76
C PHE A 87 8.68 -10.79 6.83
N LEU A 88 9.42 -9.98 6.08
CA LEU A 88 10.46 -10.45 5.17
C LEU A 88 11.60 -11.11 5.95
N SER A 89 12.08 -12.24 5.44
CA SER A 89 13.33 -12.83 5.92
C SER A 89 14.51 -12.03 5.38
N TRP A 90 15.09 -11.20 6.24
CA TRP A 90 16.25 -10.37 5.91
C TRP A 90 17.51 -11.17 5.61
N GLU A 91 17.49 -12.47 5.82
CA GLU A 91 18.55 -13.40 5.38
C GLU A 91 18.45 -13.68 3.87
N ARG A 92 17.28 -13.49 3.27
CA ARG A 92 16.98 -13.79 1.87
C ARG A 92 16.77 -12.57 0.98
N VAL A 93 16.47 -11.43 1.59
CA VAL A 93 16.22 -10.17 0.89
C VAL A 93 17.21 -9.15 1.39
N SER A 94 17.98 -8.59 0.48
CA SER A 94 18.93 -7.53 0.81
C SER A 94 18.18 -6.27 1.24
N ILE A 95 18.55 -5.71 2.40
CA ILE A 95 18.01 -4.41 2.83
C ILE A 95 18.80 -3.30 2.12
N PRO A 96 18.15 -2.47 1.30
CA PRO A 96 18.83 -1.32 0.71
C PRO A 96 19.33 -0.36 1.80
N LYS A 97 20.47 0.26 1.57
CA LYS A 97 20.97 1.32 2.46
C LYS A 97 20.01 2.50 2.55
N LYS A 98 20.18 3.34 3.58
CA LYS A 98 19.46 4.62 3.68
C LYS A 98 19.70 5.46 2.43
N GLY A 99 18.61 6.04 1.93
CA GLY A 99 18.65 6.89 0.74
C GLY A 99 17.37 7.70 0.59
N SER A 100 17.06 8.14 -0.62
CA SER A 100 16.01 9.12 -0.85
C SER A 100 14.88 8.62 -1.77
N LEU A 101 14.92 7.39 -2.21
CA LEU A 101 13.83 6.77 -2.96
C LEU A 101 12.80 6.18 -2.01
N SER A 102 11.53 6.53 -2.19
CA SER A 102 10.41 5.85 -1.51
C SER A 102 9.58 5.06 -2.50
N ILE A 103 9.18 3.86 -2.10
CA ILE A 103 8.42 2.92 -2.94
C ILE A 103 7.01 2.78 -2.37
N LEU A 104 6.01 3.00 -3.22
CA LEU A 104 4.61 2.65 -2.99
C LEU A 104 4.25 1.47 -3.88
N SER A 105 3.68 0.42 -3.33
CA SER A 105 3.34 -0.76 -4.12
C SER A 105 2.01 -1.39 -3.69
N GLN A 106 1.16 -1.73 -4.67
CA GLN A 106 0.00 -2.59 -4.44
C GLN A 106 0.41 -4.06 -4.34
N SER A 107 1.46 -4.49 -5.05
CA SER A 107 1.96 -5.85 -5.05
C SER A 107 3.07 -6.04 -4.04
N GLY A 108 2.91 -7.00 -3.12
CA GLY A 108 3.96 -7.39 -2.17
C GLY A 108 5.18 -8.00 -2.87
N ALA A 109 4.97 -8.92 -3.82
CA ALA A 109 6.05 -9.56 -4.56
C ALA A 109 6.88 -8.55 -5.35
N PHE A 110 6.23 -7.56 -5.99
CA PHE A 110 6.92 -6.50 -6.71
C PHE A 110 7.68 -5.55 -5.77
N ALA A 111 7.13 -5.26 -4.60
CA ALA A 111 7.84 -4.46 -3.58
C ALA A 111 9.15 -5.15 -3.15
N ILE A 112 9.12 -6.46 -2.91
CA ILE A 112 10.31 -7.26 -2.57
C ILE A 112 11.34 -7.22 -3.70
N ALA A 113 10.89 -7.45 -4.94
CA ALA A 113 11.79 -7.43 -6.10
C ALA A 113 12.46 -6.06 -6.30
N LEU A 114 11.72 -4.97 -6.08
CA LEU A 114 12.28 -3.61 -6.13
C LEU A 114 13.25 -3.33 -5.00
N LEU A 115 13.00 -3.83 -3.78
CA LEU A 115 13.95 -3.68 -2.67
C LEU A 115 15.26 -4.42 -2.97
N ASP A 116 15.18 -5.65 -3.45
CA ASP A 116 16.35 -6.45 -3.79
C ASP A 116 17.15 -5.81 -4.93
N LEU A 117 16.48 -5.40 -6.01
CA LEU A 117 17.11 -4.66 -7.12
C LEU A 117 17.77 -3.37 -6.64
N ALA A 118 17.09 -2.59 -5.79
CA ALA A 118 17.65 -1.35 -5.25
C ALA A 118 18.92 -1.61 -4.43
N ALA A 119 18.95 -2.70 -3.65
CA ALA A 119 20.12 -3.09 -2.90
C ALA A 119 21.30 -3.48 -3.82
N GLN A 120 21.04 -4.29 -4.86
CA GLN A 120 22.03 -4.74 -5.84
C GLN A 120 22.62 -3.56 -6.64
N GLU A 121 21.78 -2.62 -7.07
CA GLU A 121 22.19 -1.41 -7.79
C GLU A 121 22.75 -0.30 -6.87
N GLY A 122 22.82 -0.55 -5.57
CA GLY A 122 23.32 0.43 -4.61
C GLY A 122 22.41 1.64 -4.41
N LEU A 123 21.13 1.56 -4.83
CA LEU A 123 20.14 2.61 -4.62
C LEU A 123 19.66 2.61 -3.16
N GLY A 124 19.73 3.77 -2.54
CA GLY A 124 19.26 3.93 -1.17
C GLY A 124 17.76 4.20 -1.10
N ILE A 125 17.08 3.50 -0.16
CA ILE A 125 15.64 3.60 0.08
C ILE A 125 15.38 4.43 1.35
N ALA A 126 14.44 5.36 1.28
CA ALA A 126 13.90 6.04 2.44
C ALA A 126 12.81 5.19 3.09
N LYS A 127 11.76 4.90 2.34
CA LYS A 127 10.59 4.13 2.79
C LYS A 127 10.12 3.16 1.73
N MET A 128 9.56 2.03 2.16
CA MET A 128 8.73 1.17 1.33
C MET A 128 7.38 1.00 2.03
N ILE A 129 6.30 1.24 1.31
CA ILE A 129 4.93 1.07 1.78
C ILE A 129 4.20 0.17 0.79
N ASN A 130 3.93 -1.06 1.21
CA ASN A 130 3.04 -1.95 0.47
C ASN A 130 1.65 -1.86 1.08
N TYR A 131 0.69 -1.37 0.31
CA TYR A 131 -0.67 -1.09 0.79
C TYR A 131 -1.72 -2.11 0.33
N GLY A 132 -1.31 -3.17 -0.37
CA GLY A 132 -2.14 -4.33 -0.69
C GLY A 132 -3.49 -3.98 -1.32
N ASN A 133 -4.57 -4.52 -0.76
CA ASN A 133 -5.94 -4.33 -1.27
C ASN A 133 -6.49 -2.91 -1.02
N ARG A 134 -5.85 -2.09 -0.18
CA ARG A 134 -6.16 -0.67 0.11
C ARG A 134 -7.65 -0.40 0.41
N ILE A 135 -8.20 -1.03 1.41
CA ILE A 135 -9.60 -0.79 1.80
C ILE A 135 -9.84 0.61 2.35
N ASP A 136 -8.80 1.29 2.88
CA ASP A 136 -8.85 2.65 3.40
C ASP A 136 -7.63 3.46 2.90
N VAL A 137 -6.43 3.21 3.48
CA VAL A 137 -5.22 3.96 3.12
C VAL A 137 -4.69 3.50 1.76
N GLY A 138 -4.59 4.43 0.82
CA GLY A 138 -4.11 4.18 -0.53
C GLY A 138 -3.15 5.25 -1.03
N GLU A 139 -2.85 5.20 -2.33
CA GLU A 139 -1.91 6.11 -2.99
C GLU A 139 -2.29 7.58 -2.82
N SER A 140 -3.60 7.88 -2.74
CA SER A 140 -4.10 9.25 -2.57
C SER A 140 -3.81 9.84 -1.18
N ASP A 141 -3.63 9.00 -0.17
CA ASP A 141 -3.23 9.37 1.19
C ASP A 141 -1.71 9.38 1.33
N LEU A 142 -1.05 8.41 0.71
CA LEU A 142 0.39 8.19 0.84
C LEU A 142 1.22 9.21 0.06
N LEU A 143 0.74 9.69 -1.08
CA LEU A 143 1.43 10.72 -1.86
C LEU A 143 1.60 12.04 -1.11
N PRO A 144 0.58 12.62 -0.44
CA PRO A 144 0.76 13.79 0.40
C PRO A 144 1.72 13.55 1.56
N PHE A 145 1.68 12.38 2.19
CA PHE A 145 2.62 12.00 3.25
C PHE A 145 4.06 12.01 2.74
N LEU A 146 4.35 11.35 1.61
CA LEU A 146 5.70 11.30 1.03
C LEU A 146 6.13 12.65 0.44
N ARG A 147 5.19 13.49 -0.03
CA ARG A 147 5.49 14.85 -0.47
C ARG A 147 6.16 15.67 0.61
N ASP A 148 5.71 15.52 1.84
CA ASP A 148 6.16 16.32 2.98
C ASP A 148 7.25 15.60 3.81
N ASP A 149 7.53 14.32 3.53
CA ASP A 149 8.62 13.57 4.16
C ASP A 149 9.99 14.09 3.75
N VAL A 150 10.81 14.51 4.72
CA VAL A 150 12.12 15.15 4.47
C VAL A 150 13.17 14.21 3.84
N HIS A 151 13.01 12.91 4.05
CA HIS A 151 13.93 11.90 3.56
C HIS A 151 13.62 11.42 2.14
N THR A 152 12.37 11.57 1.70
CA THR A 152 11.94 11.19 0.35
C THR A 152 12.26 12.31 -0.65
N LYS A 153 13.00 12.00 -1.73
CA LYS A 153 13.22 12.91 -2.86
C LYS A 153 12.60 12.42 -4.16
N VAL A 154 12.44 11.12 -4.32
CA VAL A 154 11.82 10.48 -5.48
C VAL A 154 10.83 9.44 -5.00
N ILE A 155 9.71 9.31 -5.69
CA ILE A 155 8.65 8.32 -5.38
C ILE A 155 8.50 7.39 -6.56
N ALA A 156 8.67 6.08 -6.34
CA ALA A 156 8.32 5.04 -7.28
C ALA A 156 6.98 4.42 -6.89
N ILE A 157 6.06 4.28 -7.84
CA ILE A 157 4.74 3.66 -7.60
C ILE A 157 4.54 2.49 -8.54
N TYR A 158 4.24 1.32 -7.97
CA TYR A 158 3.66 0.20 -8.69
C TYR A 158 2.16 0.17 -8.43
N MET A 159 1.37 0.23 -9.50
CA MET A 159 -0.08 0.29 -9.38
C MET A 159 -0.80 -0.62 -10.37
N GLU A 160 -1.86 -1.25 -9.88
CA GLU A 160 -2.74 -2.12 -10.63
C GLU A 160 -4.06 -1.41 -10.97
N SER A 161 -4.59 -0.66 -10.03
CA SER A 161 -5.83 0.12 -10.18
C SER A 161 -5.84 1.33 -9.24
N VAL A 162 -6.78 2.24 -9.48
CA VAL A 162 -7.07 3.40 -8.63
C VAL A 162 -8.58 3.47 -8.44
N ASP A 163 -9.04 3.55 -7.19
CA ASP A 163 -10.49 3.58 -6.90
C ASP A 163 -11.08 5.00 -7.03
N TYR A 164 -10.33 6.02 -6.59
CA TYR A 164 -10.78 7.42 -6.56
C TYR A 164 -9.92 8.30 -7.47
N GLY A 165 -10.12 8.19 -8.79
CA GLY A 165 -9.26 8.82 -9.81
C GLY A 165 -9.07 10.33 -9.63
N ARG A 166 -10.12 11.09 -9.24
CA ARG A 166 -10.02 12.53 -9.01
C ARG A 166 -9.08 12.83 -7.84
N ARG A 167 -9.29 12.15 -6.71
CA ARG A 167 -8.47 12.30 -5.49
C ARG A 167 -7.00 11.94 -5.76
N PHE A 168 -6.78 10.87 -6.53
CA PHE A 168 -5.45 10.48 -6.98
C PHE A 168 -4.76 11.56 -7.80
N ILE A 169 -5.44 12.11 -8.83
CA ILE A 169 -4.89 13.15 -9.69
C ILE A 169 -4.52 14.40 -8.89
N GLU A 170 -5.35 14.81 -7.95
CA GLU A 170 -5.11 15.98 -7.08
C GLU A 170 -3.89 15.75 -6.17
N ALA A 171 -3.83 14.59 -5.51
CA ALA A 171 -2.69 14.21 -4.65
C ALA A 171 -1.38 14.13 -5.45
N ALA A 172 -1.41 13.45 -6.59
CA ALA A 172 -0.24 13.29 -7.46
C ALA A 172 0.23 14.64 -8.04
N LYS A 173 -0.70 15.50 -8.50
CA LYS A 173 -0.38 16.84 -9.00
C LYS A 173 0.23 17.75 -7.92
N SER A 174 -0.24 17.62 -6.69
CA SER A 174 0.35 18.35 -5.56
C SER A 174 1.75 17.84 -5.23
N CYS A 175 1.93 16.53 -5.28
CA CYS A 175 3.20 15.88 -4.96
C CYS A 175 4.26 16.11 -6.05
N SER A 176 3.92 15.95 -7.32
CA SER A 176 4.83 16.05 -8.47
C SER A 176 5.46 17.44 -8.63
N LYS A 177 4.83 18.48 -8.08
CA LYS A 177 5.40 19.84 -8.01
C LYS A 177 6.63 19.96 -7.09
N LYS A 178 6.74 19.05 -6.13
CA LYS A 178 7.85 19.05 -5.15
C LYS A 178 8.82 17.88 -5.37
N LYS A 179 8.31 16.75 -5.81
CA LYS A 179 9.09 15.50 -5.93
C LYS A 179 8.66 14.73 -7.17
N PRO A 180 9.61 14.25 -8.00
CA PRO A 180 9.27 13.41 -9.14
C PRO A 180 8.61 12.12 -8.68
N ILE A 181 7.57 11.72 -9.43
CA ILE A 181 6.85 10.47 -9.25
C ILE A 181 7.07 9.65 -10.51
N VAL A 182 7.59 8.43 -10.35
CA VAL A 182 7.74 7.44 -11.43
C VAL A 182 6.73 6.33 -11.18
N ALA A 183 5.85 6.05 -12.13
CA ALA A 183 4.80 5.05 -11.96
C ALA A 183 4.92 3.92 -12.99
N LEU A 184 4.89 2.69 -12.50
CA LEU A 184 4.70 1.49 -13.31
C LEU A 184 3.24 1.05 -13.17
N LYS A 185 2.44 1.27 -14.23
CA LYS A 185 1.06 0.79 -14.34
C LYS A 185 1.03 -0.54 -15.08
N VAL A 186 0.54 -1.58 -14.40
CA VAL A 186 0.35 -2.90 -15.01
C VAL A 186 -1.05 -3.08 -15.59
N GLY A 187 -1.23 -4.10 -16.42
CA GLY A 187 -2.51 -4.35 -17.10
C GLY A 187 -2.75 -3.41 -18.29
N ARG A 188 -1.72 -3.14 -19.08
CA ARG A 188 -1.79 -2.25 -20.27
C ARG A 188 -2.44 -2.90 -21.47
N GLY A 189 -2.22 -4.18 -21.69
CA GLY A 189 -2.77 -4.96 -22.81
C GLY A 189 -3.74 -6.05 -22.35
N ALA A 190 -4.44 -6.69 -23.27
CA ALA A 190 -5.44 -7.71 -22.97
C ALA A 190 -4.92 -8.85 -22.08
N ALA A 191 -3.70 -9.34 -22.33
CA ALA A 191 -3.08 -10.36 -21.48
C ALA A 191 -2.76 -9.86 -20.06
N GLY A 192 -2.23 -8.64 -19.94
CA GLY A 192 -1.97 -8.02 -18.64
C GLY A 192 -3.23 -7.69 -17.85
N ILE A 193 -4.31 -7.31 -18.53
CA ILE A 193 -5.65 -7.11 -17.95
C ILE A 193 -6.17 -8.42 -17.37
N ALA A 194 -6.09 -9.52 -18.14
CA ALA A 194 -6.51 -10.84 -17.70
C ALA A 194 -5.70 -11.33 -16.49
N ALA A 195 -4.38 -11.13 -16.49
CA ALA A 195 -3.50 -11.49 -15.39
C ALA A 195 -3.81 -10.67 -14.12
N ALA A 196 -3.98 -9.35 -14.22
CA ALA A 196 -4.34 -8.48 -13.09
C ALA A 196 -5.71 -8.86 -12.49
N LYS A 197 -6.69 -9.15 -13.33
CA LYS A 197 -8.03 -9.58 -12.90
C LYS A 197 -7.99 -10.91 -12.14
N SER A 198 -7.19 -11.88 -12.60
CA SER A 198 -7.08 -13.20 -11.97
C SER A 198 -6.30 -13.16 -10.66
N HIS A 199 -5.37 -12.22 -10.51
CA HIS A 199 -4.45 -12.16 -9.35
C HIS A 199 -5.02 -11.34 -8.18
N THR A 200 -5.72 -10.24 -8.45
CA THR A 200 -6.14 -9.28 -7.40
C THR A 200 -7.62 -8.96 -7.41
N GLY A 201 -8.39 -9.52 -8.35
CA GLY A 201 -9.81 -9.13 -8.55
C GLY A 201 -9.97 -7.67 -9.03
N ALA A 202 -8.89 -6.95 -9.27
CA ALA A 202 -8.93 -5.57 -9.70
C ALA A 202 -9.51 -5.45 -11.12
N ILE A 203 -10.49 -4.57 -11.30
CA ILE A 203 -10.96 -4.19 -12.63
C ILE A 203 -9.87 -3.31 -13.24
N ALA A 204 -9.12 -3.87 -14.20
CA ALA A 204 -8.16 -3.09 -14.97
C ALA A 204 -8.91 -2.01 -15.74
N GLY A 205 -8.76 -0.76 -15.34
CA GLY A 205 -9.36 0.38 -16.00
C GLY A 205 -8.77 0.58 -17.41
N ASN A 206 -9.46 1.39 -18.23
CA ASN A 206 -8.94 1.78 -19.53
C ASN A 206 -7.57 2.46 -19.38
N TYR A 207 -6.52 1.87 -19.92
CA TYR A 207 -5.14 2.38 -19.83
C TYR A 207 -4.99 3.82 -20.36
N ALA A 208 -5.78 4.21 -21.38
CA ALA A 208 -5.76 5.58 -21.90
C ALA A 208 -6.14 6.62 -20.82
N LEU A 209 -7.05 6.26 -19.90
CA LEU A 209 -7.41 7.13 -18.78
C LEU A 209 -6.24 7.30 -17.80
N TYR A 210 -5.47 6.23 -17.51
CA TYR A 210 -4.28 6.32 -16.69
C TYR A 210 -3.20 7.19 -17.34
N LYS A 211 -2.97 7.02 -18.63
CA LYS A 211 -2.03 7.86 -19.38
C LYS A 211 -2.42 9.34 -19.32
N ALA A 212 -3.68 9.66 -19.51
CA ALA A 212 -4.18 11.02 -19.38
C ALA A 212 -4.03 11.56 -17.95
N ALA A 213 -4.32 10.74 -16.94
CA ALA A 213 -4.13 11.10 -15.53
C ALA A 213 -2.67 11.37 -15.20
N PHE A 214 -1.73 10.55 -15.69
CA PHE A 214 -0.30 10.72 -15.49
C PHE A 214 0.20 12.03 -16.12
N LEU A 215 -0.16 12.28 -17.38
CA LEU A 215 0.15 13.54 -18.05
C LEU A 215 -0.38 14.75 -17.27
N LYS A 216 -1.64 14.69 -16.84
CA LYS A 216 -2.30 15.77 -16.10
C LYS A 216 -1.68 16.03 -14.73
N SER A 217 -1.14 15.00 -14.07
CA SER A 217 -0.56 15.07 -12.73
C SER A 217 0.96 15.17 -12.71
N GLY A 218 1.65 15.17 -13.85
CA GLY A 218 3.10 15.25 -13.92
C GLY A 218 3.82 13.97 -13.45
N ILE A 219 3.15 12.82 -13.55
CA ILE A 219 3.74 11.51 -13.28
C ILE A 219 4.54 11.06 -14.50
N ILE A 220 5.75 10.58 -14.26
CA ILE A 220 6.61 9.95 -15.26
C ILE A 220 6.21 8.47 -15.34
N GLU A 221 5.77 8.04 -16.51
CA GLU A 221 5.42 6.64 -16.70
C GLU A 221 6.68 5.80 -17.00
N ALA A 222 6.89 4.75 -16.21
CA ALA A 222 7.90 3.73 -16.49
C ALA A 222 7.36 2.73 -17.52
N HIS A 223 8.21 2.36 -18.47
CA HIS A 223 7.97 1.32 -19.46
C HIS A 223 8.80 0.10 -19.09
N GLY A 224 8.16 -1.03 -18.93
CA GLY A 224 8.76 -2.34 -18.68
C GLY A 224 8.32 -3.33 -19.74
#